data_81cef54cdd2a565dbfeecadafc097ae1
#
_entry.id   81cef54cdd2a565dbfeecadafc097ae1
#
_cell.length_a   1.000
_cell.length_b   1.000
_cell.length_c   1.000
_cell.angle_alpha   90.00
_cell.angle_beta   90.00
_cell.angle_gamma   90.00
#
_symmetry.space_group_name_H-M   'P 1'
#
loop_
_entity.id
_entity.type
_entity.pdbx_description
1 polymer ?
#
loop_
_entity_poly.entity_id
_entity_poly.type
_entity_poly.pdbx_seq_one_letter_code
_entity_poly.pdbx_strand_id
1 'polypeptide(L)' 'MPDPLIQALVDKLPKPNTIWPIDDRAKWLKAAAMAFNLIYKTSEREEQQSELKAG' A
#
# COMPACT_ATOMS: atom_id res chain seq x y z
N MET A 1 10.21 13.90 8.23
CA MET A 1 9.06 13.46 9.04
C MET A 1 8.25 12.45 8.29
N PRO A 2 7.87 11.34 8.89
CA PRO A 2 7.02 10.37 8.20
C PRO A 2 5.63 10.96 7.97
N ASP A 3 5.03 10.55 6.87
CA ASP A 3 3.69 10.98 6.55
C ASP A 3 2.70 10.36 7.54
N PRO A 4 1.74 11.14 8.08
CA PRO A 4 0.78 10.61 9.05
C PRO A 4 -0.04 9.44 8.53
N LEU A 5 -0.38 9.44 7.25
CA LEU A 5 -1.16 8.35 6.68
C LEU A 5 -0.32 7.07 6.58
N ILE A 6 0.92 7.19 6.17
CA ILE A 6 1.83 6.05 6.13
C ILE A 6 2.09 5.54 7.55
N GLN A 7 2.28 6.44 8.49
CA GLN A 7 2.49 6.04 9.88
C GLN A 7 1.30 5.25 10.41
N ALA A 8 0.08 5.69 10.10
CA ALA A 8 -1.12 4.98 10.51
C ALA A 8 -1.17 3.57 9.93
N LEU A 9 -0.74 3.41 8.68
CA LEU A 9 -0.69 2.08 8.05
C LEU A 9 0.33 1.18 8.74
N VAL A 10 1.50 1.72 9.04
CA VAL A 10 2.55 0.96 9.72
C VAL A 10 2.10 0.55 11.11
N ASP A 11 1.41 1.44 11.81
CA ASP A 11 0.93 1.17 13.16
C ASP A 11 -0.09 0.03 13.21
N LYS A 12 -0.76 -0.23 12.09
CA LYS A 12 -1.73 -1.33 12.01
C LYS A 12 -1.09 -2.68 11.73
N LEU A 13 0.18 -2.71 11.41
CA LEU A 13 0.86 -3.97 11.15
C LEU A 13 0.97 -4.79 12.43
N PRO A 14 0.63 -6.10 12.36
CA PRO A 14 0.82 -6.97 13.52
C PRO A 14 2.30 -7.19 13.81
N LYS A 15 2.59 -7.68 14.99
CA LYS A 15 3.96 -8.00 15.36
C LYS A 15 4.47 -9.16 14.51
N PRO A 16 5.80 -9.21 14.25
CA PRO A 16 6.37 -10.35 13.53
C PRO A 16 6.05 -11.67 14.24
N ASN A 17 5.94 -12.71 13.45
CA ASN A 17 5.70 -14.08 13.94
C ASN A 17 4.33 -14.30 14.58
N THR A 18 3.41 -13.39 14.35
CA THR A 18 2.02 -13.60 14.76
C THR A 18 1.20 -14.04 13.55
N ILE A 19 0.03 -14.62 13.84
CA ILE A 19 -0.87 -15.04 12.78
C ILE A 19 -1.52 -13.80 12.16
N TRP A 20 -1.34 -13.65 10.84
CA TRP A 20 -1.96 -12.57 10.09
C TRP A 20 -2.60 -13.18 8.85
N PRO A 21 -3.92 -13.35 8.83
CA PRO A 21 -4.59 -14.03 7.74
C PRO A 21 -4.32 -13.40 6.38
N ILE A 22 -4.28 -14.22 5.36
CA ILE A 22 -3.97 -13.76 4.01
C ILE A 22 -4.96 -12.71 3.53
N ASP A 23 -6.24 -12.89 3.83
CA ASP A 23 -7.25 -11.91 3.45
C ASP A 23 -7.01 -10.55 4.09
N ASP A 24 -6.56 -10.55 5.34
CA ASP A 24 -6.26 -9.31 6.03
C ASP A 24 -5.01 -8.63 5.46
N ARG A 25 -4.03 -9.43 5.07
CA ARG A 25 -2.84 -8.89 4.40
C ARG A 25 -3.22 -8.21 3.10
N ALA A 26 -4.11 -8.84 2.33
CA ALA A 26 -4.56 -8.28 1.05
C ALA A 26 -5.30 -6.96 1.27
N LYS A 27 -6.12 -6.88 2.28
CA LYS A 27 -6.83 -5.65 2.62
C LYS A 27 -5.85 -4.54 3.00
N TRP A 28 -4.83 -4.87 3.78
CA TRP A 28 -3.82 -3.90 4.17
C TRP A 28 -3.06 -3.39 2.95
N LEU A 29 -2.66 -4.29 2.06
CA LEU A 29 -1.94 -3.93 0.85
C LEU A 29 -2.79 -3.01 -0.05
N LYS A 30 -4.08 -3.30 -0.16
CA LYS A 30 -4.97 -2.45 -0.94
C LYS A 30 -5.08 -1.06 -0.33
N ALA A 31 -5.22 -0.99 0.98
CA ALA A 31 -5.26 0.30 1.66
C ALA A 31 -3.97 1.07 1.48
N ALA A 32 -2.83 0.38 1.55
CA ALA A 32 -1.53 1.00 1.34
C ALA A 32 -1.40 1.55 -0.08
N ALA A 33 -1.86 0.79 -1.07
CA ALA A 33 -1.81 1.24 -2.46
C ALA A 33 -2.63 2.51 -2.65
N MET A 34 -3.82 2.57 -2.05
CA MET A 34 -4.66 3.75 -2.13
C MET A 34 -3.99 4.96 -1.46
N ALA A 35 -3.37 4.73 -0.31
CA ALA A 35 -2.66 5.79 0.39
C ALA A 35 -1.50 6.33 -0.44
N PHE A 36 -0.74 5.45 -1.05
CA PHE A 36 0.38 5.86 -1.90
C PHE A 36 -0.10 6.69 -3.09
N ASN A 37 -1.24 6.34 -3.66
CA ASN A 37 -1.80 7.12 -4.75
C ASN A 37 -2.20 8.53 -4.34
N LEU A 38 -2.56 8.71 -3.07
CA LEU A 38 -2.90 10.03 -2.54
C LEU A 38 -1.66 10.85 -2.20
N ILE A 39 -0.61 10.20 -1.74
CA ILE A 39 0.58 10.89 -1.23
C ILE A 39 1.61 11.14 -2.32
N TYR A 40 1.81 10.18 -3.20
CA TYR A 40 2.83 10.26 -4.22
C TYR A 40 2.23 10.53 -5.58
N LYS A 41 3.00 11.22 -6.42
CA LYS A 41 2.59 11.50 -7.79
C LYS A 41 3.13 10.41 -8.68
N THR A 42 2.34 10.03 -9.66
CA THR A 42 2.74 9.06 -10.67
C THR A 42 2.73 9.75 -12.03
N SER A 43 3.77 9.55 -12.82
CA SER A 43 3.77 10.09 -14.16
C SER A 43 2.82 9.27 -15.04
N GLU A 44 2.30 9.88 -16.08
CA GLU A 44 1.41 9.18 -17.01
C GLU A 44 2.08 7.91 -17.54
N ARG A 45 3.35 7.99 -17.80
CA ARG A 45 4.10 6.86 -18.34
C ARG A 45 4.18 5.69 -17.36
N GLU A 46 4.38 6.00 -16.08
CA GLU A 46 4.42 4.97 -15.06
C GLU A 46 3.07 4.30 -14.89
N GLU A 47 2.00 5.07 -14.94
CA GLU A 47 0.65 4.52 -14.85
C GLU A 47 0.37 3.56 -15.99
N GLN A 48 0.77 3.93 -17.20
CA GLN A 48 0.59 3.07 -18.36
C GLN A 48 1.40 1.78 -18.23
N GLN A 49 2.62 1.90 -17.72
CA GLN A 49 3.45 0.72 -17.50
C GLN A 49 2.85 -0.19 -16.45
N SER A 50 2.28 0.37 -15.41
CA SER A 50 1.62 -0.42 -14.37
C SER A 50 0.45 -1.21 -14.93
N GLU A 51 -0.35 -0.58 -15.77
CA GLU A 51 -1.47 -1.27 -16.41
C GLU A 51 -1.00 -2.42 -17.28
N LEU A 52 0.05 -2.19 -18.04
CA LEU A 52 0.59 -3.24 -18.90
C LEU A 52 1.12 -4.42 -18.10
N LYS A 53 1.77 -4.14 -16.98
CA LYS A 53 2.28 -5.21 -16.14
C LYS A 53 1.18 -5.96 -15.43
N ALA A 54 0.13 -5.28 -15.08
CA ALA A 54 -1.01 -5.90 -14.42
C ALA A 54 -1.82 -6.77 -15.38
N GLY A 55 -1.77 -6.41 -16.64
CA GLY A 55 -2.43 -7.19 -17.69
C GLY A 55 -1.60 -8.41 -18.11
#